data_0807f78f6cd209f624c7125367c0ff3e
#
_entry.id   0807f78f6cd209f624c7125367c0ff3e
#
_cell.length_a   1.000
_cell.length_b   1.000
_cell.length_c   1.000
_cell.angle_alpha   90.00
_cell.angle_beta   90.00
_cell.angle_gamma   90.00
#
_symmetry.space_group_name_H-M   'P 1'
#
loop_
_entity.id
_entity.type
_entity.pdbx_description
1 polymer ?
#
loop_
_entity_poly.entity_id
_entity_poly.type
_entity_poly.pdbx_seq_one_letter_code
_entity_poly.pdbx_strand_id
1 'polypeptide(L)'
;MSFTRRSALTGIGVAGLGLTSLAPALARGERIHAMGNPIIPQRGVCDPQIRIWDGEAWLYATHDADPSAKGFVMRDWQVWRSRDLVDWRHAGTLKPEQTYWGKPSNECWATDAARKDGRYYLYFSRGPKEIGVVVADHPAGPWHDPIGKPLIADGLVKTEARDPGILQDADGANYIVFGTFQYFIARLGEDMVSLAETPRRLKVVNPVGPYAKGITDDKPFLHRRGDLYYLSWGSYYAIGRSPYGPFETQGPVLSDATTDPELRLVRPGARYDVLNYDRHGSFFELNGQWYFACNDQATPGATEHYRNSTISYVHYRADGTIAPVRLDRVGVGQYDARRGIAAADFFAARGAEITHLGGDTFALDLTPGGFARYPHVRGLTDTLTILANGPLEIRRGNARGRELGRGRDRIALAGTRSTEDLCLVNTGAAPIRVERLIVGEI
;
A
#
# COMPACT_ATOMS: atom_id res chain seq x y z
N MET A 1 61.38 -40.46 -57.60
CA MET A 1 60.65 -41.37 -56.73
C MET A 1 60.04 -40.54 -55.62
N SER A 2 58.75 -40.46 -55.63
CA SER A 2 57.94 -39.61 -54.83
C SER A 2 57.58 -40.26 -53.49
N PHE A 3 57.60 -39.48 -52.38
CA PHE A 3 56.86 -39.81 -51.15
C PHE A 3 56.32 -38.56 -50.57
N THR A 4 55.00 -38.40 -50.70
CA THR A 4 54.16 -37.42 -50.07
C THR A 4 53.91 -37.75 -48.58
N ARG A 5 54.16 -36.80 -47.67
CA ARG A 5 53.70 -36.86 -46.28
C ARG A 5 52.55 -35.89 -46.10
N ARG A 6 51.38 -36.43 -45.73
CA ARG A 6 50.23 -35.70 -45.24
C ARG A 6 50.50 -35.26 -43.80
N SER A 7 50.43 -33.98 -43.57
CA SER A 7 50.39 -33.42 -42.21
C SER A 7 48.92 -33.30 -41.74
N ALA A 8 48.59 -33.95 -40.61
CA ALA A 8 47.34 -33.83 -39.96
C ALA A 8 47.37 -32.58 -39.01
N LEU A 9 46.46 -31.62 -39.24
CA LEU A 9 46.21 -30.51 -38.33
C LEU A 9 45.20 -30.98 -37.27
N THR A 10 45.67 -31.12 -36.04
CA THR A 10 44.83 -31.28 -34.85
C THR A 10 44.31 -29.91 -34.41
N GLY A 11 43.03 -29.68 -34.62
CA GLY A 11 42.35 -28.51 -34.10
C GLY A 11 42.08 -28.66 -32.59
N ILE A 12 42.62 -27.76 -31.80
CA ILE A 12 42.29 -27.63 -30.36
C ILE A 12 41.03 -26.83 -30.29
N GLY A 13 39.92 -27.50 -29.96
CA GLY A 13 38.65 -26.87 -29.62
C GLY A 13 38.76 -26.22 -28.24
N VAL A 14 38.71 -24.90 -28.19
CA VAL A 14 38.54 -24.15 -26.96
C VAL A 14 37.06 -24.30 -26.53
N ALA A 15 36.81 -25.15 -25.55
CA ALA A 15 35.50 -25.21 -24.88
C ALA A 15 35.30 -23.92 -24.05
N GLY A 16 34.49 -23.01 -24.55
CA GLY A 16 34.03 -21.88 -23.79
C GLY A 16 33.17 -22.34 -22.62
N LEU A 17 33.69 -22.28 -21.41
CA LEU A 17 32.93 -22.40 -20.17
C LEU A 17 32.01 -21.18 -20.09
N GLY A 18 30.76 -21.36 -20.49
CA GLY A 18 29.69 -20.43 -20.19
C GLY A 18 29.50 -20.34 -18.68
N LEU A 19 29.96 -19.24 -18.09
CA LEU A 19 29.61 -18.86 -16.74
C LEU A 19 28.11 -18.53 -16.72
N THR A 20 27.27 -19.54 -16.50
CA THR A 20 25.91 -19.31 -16.05
C THR A 20 26.00 -18.74 -14.63
N SER A 21 25.79 -17.44 -14.49
CA SER A 21 25.57 -16.82 -13.19
C SER A 21 24.31 -17.43 -12.58
N LEU A 22 24.48 -18.40 -11.71
CA LEU A 22 23.46 -18.84 -10.79
C LEU A 22 23.19 -17.67 -9.84
N ALA A 23 22.19 -16.85 -10.18
CA ALA A 23 21.61 -15.96 -9.21
C ALA A 23 21.21 -16.83 -7.99
N PRO A 24 21.60 -16.47 -6.76
CA PRO A 24 21.23 -17.25 -5.59
C PRO A 24 19.70 -17.35 -5.55
N ALA A 25 19.19 -18.57 -5.58
CA ALA A 25 17.77 -18.83 -5.36
C ALA A 25 17.43 -18.23 -4.00
N LEU A 26 16.70 -17.11 -4.00
CA LEU A 26 16.16 -16.51 -2.77
C LEU A 26 15.43 -17.63 -2.04
N ALA A 27 15.80 -17.88 -0.79
CA ALA A 27 15.10 -18.83 0.06
C ALA A 27 13.63 -18.50 -0.02
N ARG A 28 12.76 -19.50 -0.22
CA ARG A 28 11.31 -19.30 -0.31
C ARG A 28 10.87 -18.65 0.99
N GLY A 29 10.62 -17.34 0.97
CA GLY A 29 10.13 -16.58 2.12
C GLY A 29 8.77 -17.09 2.58
N GLU A 30 8.41 -16.80 3.80
CA GLU A 30 7.09 -17.10 4.37
C GLU A 30 5.98 -16.59 3.46
N ARG A 31 4.90 -17.37 3.34
CA ARG A 31 3.70 -17.01 2.60
C ARG A 31 2.53 -16.90 3.55
N ILE A 32 1.76 -15.84 3.40
CA ILE A 32 0.52 -15.62 4.15
C ILE A 32 -0.60 -15.38 3.14
N HIS A 33 -1.66 -16.16 3.24
CA HIS A 33 -2.92 -15.87 2.59
C HIS A 33 -3.77 -15.08 3.57
N ALA A 34 -3.97 -13.78 3.30
CA ALA A 34 -4.77 -12.93 4.15
C ALA A 34 -6.26 -13.30 4.04
N MET A 35 -6.86 -13.68 5.17
CA MET A 35 -8.30 -13.95 5.26
C MET A 35 -9.11 -12.67 5.51
N GLY A 36 -8.54 -11.51 5.22
CA GLY A 36 -9.04 -10.18 5.49
C GLY A 36 -8.01 -9.29 6.17
N ASN A 37 -8.48 -8.28 6.88
CA ASN A 37 -7.62 -7.46 7.74
C ASN A 37 -7.44 -8.11 9.12
N PRO A 38 -6.23 -8.05 9.70
CA PRO A 38 -5.00 -7.51 9.13
C PRO A 38 -4.39 -8.41 8.03
N ILE A 39 -3.64 -7.79 7.09
CA ILE A 39 -3.12 -8.47 5.89
C ILE A 39 -1.97 -9.44 6.18
N ILE A 40 -1.23 -9.25 7.27
CA ILE A 40 -0.13 -10.10 7.74
C ILE A 40 -0.32 -10.30 9.25
N PRO A 41 -1.32 -11.10 9.65
CA PRO A 41 -1.72 -11.20 11.05
C PRO A 41 -0.64 -11.82 11.94
N GLN A 42 -0.53 -11.32 13.17
CA GLN A 42 0.34 -11.86 14.22
C GLN A 42 1.83 -11.91 13.86
N ARG A 43 2.29 -10.95 13.03
CA ARG A 43 3.71 -10.81 12.67
C ARG A 43 4.32 -9.50 13.11
N GLY A 44 3.53 -8.60 13.73
CA GLY A 44 4.01 -7.28 14.14
C GLY A 44 4.47 -6.40 12.96
N VAL A 45 4.01 -6.68 11.75
CA VAL A 45 4.33 -5.90 10.54
C VAL A 45 3.44 -4.67 10.53
N CYS A 46 4.03 -3.51 10.76
CA CYS A 46 3.33 -2.25 11.01
C CYS A 46 3.98 -1.06 10.29
N ASP A 47 3.41 0.14 10.47
CA ASP A 47 3.78 1.37 9.76
C ASP A 47 3.87 1.14 8.24
N PRO A 48 2.81 0.59 7.59
CA PRO A 48 2.89 0.06 6.25
C PRO A 48 3.12 1.16 5.22
N GLN A 49 4.24 1.05 4.50
CA GLN A 49 4.50 1.83 3.29
C GLN A 49 4.42 0.90 2.08
N ILE A 50 3.37 1.07 1.29
CA ILE A 50 3.15 0.25 0.10
C ILE A 50 3.51 1.06 -1.15
N ARG A 51 4.41 0.49 -1.95
CA ARG A 51 4.83 1.02 -3.25
C ARG A 51 4.46 0.04 -4.36
N ILE A 52 4.04 0.57 -5.50
CA ILE A 52 3.65 -0.26 -6.64
C ILE A 52 4.74 -0.16 -7.70
N TRP A 53 5.38 -1.30 -7.97
CA TRP A 53 6.36 -1.43 -9.03
C TRP A 53 6.03 -2.62 -9.92
N ASP A 54 5.97 -2.39 -11.20
CA ASP A 54 5.69 -3.40 -12.22
C ASP A 54 4.38 -4.19 -11.95
N GLY A 55 3.36 -3.51 -11.40
CA GLY A 55 2.05 -4.09 -11.08
C GLY A 55 2.02 -4.98 -9.84
N GLU A 56 3.07 -4.96 -9.01
CA GLU A 56 3.17 -5.68 -7.75
C GLU A 56 3.27 -4.70 -6.57
N ALA A 57 2.54 -4.97 -5.51
CA ALA A 57 2.60 -4.22 -4.26
C ALA A 57 3.81 -4.68 -3.43
N TRP A 58 4.64 -3.73 -3.03
CA TRP A 58 5.80 -3.92 -2.17
C TRP A 58 5.57 -3.16 -0.88
N LEU A 59 5.43 -3.91 0.22
CA LEU A 59 5.24 -3.37 1.56
C LEU A 59 6.60 -3.28 2.26
N TYR A 60 6.97 -2.08 2.66
CA TYR A 60 8.10 -1.78 3.53
C TYR A 60 7.55 -1.41 4.89
N ALA A 61 7.99 -2.09 5.92
CA ALA A 61 7.33 -2.02 7.22
C ALA A 61 8.32 -2.09 8.38
N THR A 62 7.93 -1.47 9.47
CA THR A 62 8.47 -1.70 10.80
C THR A 62 8.05 -3.09 11.28
N HIS A 63 8.83 -3.68 12.19
CA HIS A 63 8.53 -4.97 12.80
C HIS A 63 8.50 -4.86 14.31
N ASP A 64 7.32 -4.83 14.90
CA ASP A 64 7.08 -4.94 16.34
C ASP A 64 7.34 -6.39 16.76
N ALA A 65 8.50 -6.67 17.36
CA ALA A 65 9.02 -8.03 17.53
C ALA A 65 8.47 -8.78 18.75
N ASP A 66 7.78 -8.12 19.69
CA ASP A 66 7.33 -8.72 20.94
C ASP A 66 5.90 -8.30 21.30
N PRO A 67 4.91 -9.21 21.18
CA PRO A 67 3.51 -8.90 21.49
C PRO A 67 3.23 -8.62 22.97
N SER A 68 4.15 -8.96 23.86
CA SER A 68 4.03 -8.72 25.30
C SER A 68 4.75 -7.47 25.80
N ALA A 69 5.49 -6.81 24.93
CA ALA A 69 6.30 -5.64 25.30
C ALA A 69 5.43 -4.48 25.80
N LYS A 70 5.92 -3.78 26.82
CA LYS A 70 5.28 -2.57 27.38
C LYS A 70 5.73 -1.27 26.70
N GLY A 71 6.42 -1.37 25.58
CA GLY A 71 6.92 -0.32 24.74
C GLY A 71 7.31 -0.89 23.38
N PHE A 72 7.61 -0.05 22.42
CA PHE A 72 7.99 -0.50 21.09
C PHE A 72 9.33 -1.24 21.10
N VAL A 73 9.37 -2.44 20.52
CA VAL A 73 10.55 -3.28 20.34
C VAL A 73 10.68 -3.63 18.86
N MET A 74 11.36 -2.78 18.12
CA MET A 74 11.48 -2.84 16.67
C MET A 74 12.92 -3.19 16.29
N ARG A 75 13.17 -4.45 15.86
CA ARG A 75 14.53 -5.00 15.69
C ARG A 75 15.04 -5.00 14.27
N ASP A 76 14.15 -4.87 13.29
CA ASP A 76 14.45 -4.91 11.87
C ASP A 76 13.33 -4.25 11.05
N TRP A 77 13.54 -4.15 9.76
CA TRP A 77 12.54 -3.72 8.77
C TRP A 77 12.27 -4.86 7.81
N GLN A 78 10.99 -5.14 7.61
CA GLN A 78 10.57 -6.24 6.74
C GLN A 78 10.06 -5.74 5.39
N VAL A 79 10.35 -6.51 4.35
CA VAL A 79 9.84 -6.29 3.00
C VAL A 79 8.95 -7.46 2.62
N TRP A 80 7.71 -7.15 2.27
CA TRP A 80 6.73 -8.11 1.80
C TRP A 80 6.23 -7.71 0.42
N ARG A 81 5.69 -8.67 -0.36
CA ARG A 81 5.14 -8.39 -1.68
C ARG A 81 3.88 -9.17 -1.95
N SER A 82 2.99 -8.57 -2.79
CA SER A 82 1.74 -9.18 -3.22
C SER A 82 1.32 -8.66 -4.60
N ARG A 83 0.67 -9.51 -5.39
CA ARG A 83 0.06 -9.13 -6.69
C ARG A 83 -1.44 -8.93 -6.62
N ASP A 84 -2.06 -9.33 -5.52
CA ASP A 84 -3.52 -9.35 -5.33
C ASP A 84 -3.96 -8.75 -3.99
N LEU A 85 -3.03 -8.29 -3.15
CA LEU A 85 -3.23 -7.75 -1.80
C LEU A 85 -3.79 -8.79 -0.80
N VAL A 86 -3.85 -10.06 -1.20
CA VAL A 86 -4.35 -11.20 -0.41
C VAL A 86 -3.22 -12.19 -0.12
N ASP A 87 -2.49 -12.59 -1.15
CA ASP A 87 -1.34 -13.50 -1.02
C ASP A 87 -0.04 -12.72 -0.83
N TRP A 88 0.41 -12.63 0.41
CA TRP A 88 1.64 -11.93 0.80
C TRP A 88 2.81 -12.89 0.93
N ARG A 89 3.98 -12.46 0.46
CA ARG A 89 5.24 -13.20 0.58
C ARG A 89 6.29 -12.33 1.23
N HIS A 90 6.90 -12.84 2.29
CA HIS A 90 8.11 -12.23 2.83
C HIS A 90 9.21 -12.25 1.77
N ALA A 91 9.74 -11.07 1.44
CA ALA A 91 10.70 -10.90 0.36
C ALA A 91 12.11 -10.60 0.87
N GLY A 92 12.24 -9.92 2.01
CA GLY A 92 13.53 -9.55 2.58
C GLY A 92 13.42 -8.90 3.95
N THR A 93 14.55 -8.77 4.61
CA THR A 93 14.70 -8.09 5.90
C THR A 93 15.96 -7.23 5.84
N LEU A 94 15.83 -5.96 6.22
CA LEU A 94 16.96 -5.08 6.52
C LEU A 94 17.19 -5.09 8.03
N LYS A 95 18.42 -5.37 8.45
CA LYS A 95 18.83 -5.29 9.85
C LYS A 95 19.67 -4.04 10.10
N PRO A 96 19.60 -3.43 11.28
CA PRO A 96 20.36 -2.21 11.59
C PRO A 96 21.88 -2.41 11.45
N GLU A 97 22.41 -3.65 11.62
CA GLU A 97 23.81 -3.98 11.39
C GLU A 97 24.27 -3.80 9.94
N GLN A 98 23.34 -3.78 8.99
CA GLN A 98 23.60 -3.60 7.56
C GLN A 98 23.60 -2.12 7.13
N THR A 99 23.43 -1.21 8.08
CA THR A 99 23.39 0.25 7.88
C THR A 99 24.55 0.92 8.61
N TYR A 100 24.71 2.25 8.47
CA TYR A 100 25.71 3.02 9.22
C TYR A 100 25.60 2.84 10.75
N TRP A 101 24.48 2.30 11.23
CA TRP A 101 24.29 1.99 12.64
C TRP A 101 25.21 0.87 13.13
N GLY A 102 25.43 -0.17 12.30
CA GLY A 102 26.46 -1.20 12.47
C GLY A 102 26.28 -2.10 13.70
N LYS A 103 25.13 -2.08 14.37
CA LYS A 103 24.85 -2.88 15.58
C LYS A 103 23.35 -3.15 15.76
N PRO A 104 22.95 -4.22 16.49
CA PRO A 104 21.56 -4.49 16.85
C PRO A 104 20.90 -3.33 17.59
N SER A 105 19.59 -3.19 17.40
CA SER A 105 18.77 -2.17 18.04
C SER A 105 17.34 -2.62 18.24
N ASN A 106 16.60 -1.92 19.10
CA ASN A 106 15.14 -2.01 19.25
C ASN A 106 14.42 -0.77 18.70
N GLU A 107 15.12 0.09 17.97
CA GLU A 107 14.61 1.38 17.48
C GLU A 107 14.62 1.46 15.94
N CYS A 108 14.34 0.34 15.26
CA CYS A 108 14.16 0.28 13.80
C CYS A 108 12.77 0.81 13.43
N TRP A 109 12.59 2.14 13.48
CA TRP A 109 11.28 2.78 13.32
C TRP A 109 10.91 2.97 11.85
N ALA A 110 9.80 3.62 11.59
CA ALA A 110 9.15 3.70 10.30
C ALA A 110 10.06 3.93 9.07
N THR A 111 9.62 3.41 7.94
CA THR A 111 10.34 3.44 6.66
C THR A 111 9.51 4.06 5.56
N ASP A 112 10.15 4.33 4.42
CA ASP A 112 9.52 4.46 3.11
C ASP A 112 10.51 4.11 2.00
N ALA A 113 10.04 3.90 0.78
CA ALA A 113 10.89 3.49 -0.33
C ALA A 113 10.62 4.27 -1.62
N ALA A 114 11.63 4.31 -2.49
CA ALA A 114 11.55 4.89 -3.82
C ALA A 114 12.27 4.02 -4.84
N ARG A 115 11.93 4.21 -6.13
CA ARG A 115 12.65 3.63 -7.26
C ARG A 115 13.10 4.74 -8.21
N LYS A 116 14.39 4.76 -8.58
CA LYS A 116 14.90 5.67 -9.60
C LYS A 116 16.01 4.98 -10.40
N ASP A 117 15.99 5.13 -11.71
CA ASP A 117 17.01 4.61 -12.64
C ASP A 117 17.31 3.12 -12.44
N GLY A 118 16.27 2.32 -12.19
CA GLY A 118 16.38 0.88 -11.97
C GLY A 118 16.87 0.46 -10.59
N ARG A 119 17.19 1.40 -9.72
CA ARG A 119 17.63 1.16 -8.33
C ARG A 119 16.52 1.45 -7.34
N TYR A 120 16.58 0.80 -6.17
CA TYR A 120 15.63 0.92 -5.09
C TYR A 120 16.30 1.53 -3.87
N TYR A 121 15.61 2.44 -3.21
CA TYR A 121 16.09 3.18 -2.05
C TYR A 121 15.13 2.94 -0.91
N LEU A 122 15.63 2.53 0.25
CA LEU A 122 14.84 2.36 1.46
C LEU A 122 15.33 3.38 2.50
N TYR A 123 14.45 4.30 2.84
CA TYR A 123 14.67 5.29 3.89
C TYR A 123 14.10 4.74 5.18
N PHE A 124 14.84 4.88 6.28
CA PHE A 124 14.46 4.31 7.57
C PHE A 124 14.78 5.26 8.72
N SER A 125 13.99 5.19 9.79
CA SER A 125 14.24 5.95 11.02
C SER A 125 15.12 5.17 11.98
N ARG A 126 16.16 5.83 12.48
CA ARG A 126 16.91 5.38 13.65
C ARG A 126 16.31 6.02 14.89
N GLY A 127 15.28 5.39 15.45
CA GLY A 127 14.51 5.97 16.53
C GLY A 127 14.04 7.39 16.19
N PRO A 128 13.95 8.30 17.16
CA PRO A 128 13.48 9.67 16.94
C PRO A 128 14.55 10.63 16.39
N LYS A 129 15.76 10.17 16.10
CA LYS A 129 16.93 11.05 15.95
C LYS A 129 17.41 11.23 14.53
N GLU A 130 17.33 10.21 13.70
CA GLU A 130 18.02 10.21 12.41
C GLU A 130 17.23 9.44 11.37
N ILE A 131 17.37 9.87 10.12
CA ILE A 131 16.87 9.12 8.96
C ILE A 131 18.07 8.69 8.13
N GLY A 132 18.19 7.39 7.90
CA GLY A 132 19.16 6.78 6.99
C GLY A 132 18.56 6.42 5.65
N VAL A 133 19.43 6.02 4.70
CA VAL A 133 19.05 5.49 3.41
C VAL A 133 19.98 4.34 3.05
N VAL A 134 19.40 3.26 2.51
CA VAL A 134 20.13 2.17 1.88
C VAL A 134 19.65 1.98 0.45
N VAL A 135 20.48 1.37 -0.41
CA VAL A 135 20.20 1.19 -1.82
C VAL A 135 20.40 -0.27 -2.23
N ALA A 136 19.61 -0.72 -3.23
CA ALA A 136 19.70 -2.05 -3.82
C ALA A 136 19.33 -2.04 -5.31
N ASP A 137 19.71 -3.09 -6.04
CA ASP A 137 19.28 -3.31 -7.42
C ASP A 137 17.97 -4.13 -7.53
N HIS A 138 17.45 -4.59 -6.38
CA HIS A 138 16.19 -5.32 -6.29
C HIS A 138 15.35 -4.77 -5.11
N PRO A 139 14.02 -4.70 -5.21
CA PRO A 139 13.17 -4.09 -4.18
C PRO A 139 13.22 -4.78 -2.79
N ALA A 140 13.71 -6.01 -2.74
CA ALA A 140 13.90 -6.75 -1.48
C ALA A 140 15.37 -6.73 -0.97
N GLY A 141 16.26 -5.97 -1.60
CA GLY A 141 17.69 -6.04 -1.34
C GLY A 141 18.42 -7.09 -2.21
N PRO A 142 19.66 -7.47 -1.89
CA PRO A 142 20.38 -7.07 -0.69
C PRO A 142 20.68 -5.58 -0.65
N TRP A 143 20.52 -5.01 0.54
CA TRP A 143 20.71 -3.58 0.78
C TRP A 143 22.16 -3.27 1.15
N HIS A 144 22.65 -2.11 0.70
CA HIS A 144 23.93 -1.55 1.14
C HIS A 144 23.75 -0.07 1.49
N ASP A 145 24.54 0.40 2.44
CA ASP A 145 24.57 1.79 2.85
C ASP A 145 25.54 2.58 1.93
N PRO A 146 25.03 3.53 1.13
CA PRO A 146 25.86 4.25 0.17
C PRO A 146 26.67 5.41 0.76
N ILE A 147 26.29 5.90 1.96
CA ILE A 147 26.86 7.13 2.52
C ILE A 147 27.50 6.95 3.90
N GLY A 148 27.25 5.83 4.60
CA GLY A 148 27.88 5.51 5.88
C GLY A 148 27.56 6.47 7.03
N LYS A 149 26.46 7.24 6.92
CA LYS A 149 25.99 8.26 7.87
C LYS A 149 24.50 8.52 7.66
N PRO A 150 23.80 9.21 8.61
CA PRO A 150 22.42 9.60 8.36
C PRO A 150 22.29 10.57 7.17
N LEU A 151 21.22 10.43 6.41
CA LEU A 151 20.77 11.40 5.40
C LEU A 151 20.21 12.66 6.10
N ILE A 152 19.40 12.46 7.14
CA ILE A 152 18.90 13.52 8.02
C ILE A 152 19.47 13.25 9.41
N ALA A 153 20.39 14.11 9.84
CA ALA A 153 21.04 14.00 11.15
C ALA A 153 20.19 14.64 12.25
N ASP A 154 20.40 14.17 13.47
CA ASP A 154 19.84 14.79 14.68
C ASP A 154 20.19 16.28 14.75
N GLY A 155 19.19 17.11 15.06
CA GLY A 155 19.37 18.56 15.20
C GLY A 155 19.45 19.35 13.88
N LEU A 156 19.34 18.71 12.70
CA LEU A 156 19.29 19.42 11.42
C LEU A 156 18.10 20.37 11.34
N VAL A 157 16.98 20.01 11.95
CA VAL A 157 15.73 20.79 12.01
C VAL A 157 15.15 20.77 13.43
N LYS A 158 14.19 21.66 13.70
CA LYS A 158 13.55 21.75 15.03
C LYS A 158 12.37 20.76 15.16
N THR A 159 12.60 19.49 14.87
CA THR A 159 11.67 18.36 15.09
C THR A 159 12.48 17.10 15.23
N GLU A 160 11.85 16.02 15.68
CA GLU A 160 12.46 14.69 15.62
C GLU A 160 12.70 14.29 14.17
N ALA A 161 13.91 13.85 13.83
CA ALA A 161 14.25 13.39 12.48
C ALA A 161 13.84 11.93 12.33
N ARG A 162 12.55 11.71 12.07
CA ARG A 162 11.97 10.36 11.90
C ARG A 162 10.80 10.35 10.92
N ASP A 163 10.34 9.17 10.64
CA ASP A 163 9.15 8.86 9.86
C ASP A 163 9.20 9.44 8.44
N PRO A 164 10.17 8.99 7.63
CA PRO A 164 10.30 9.47 6.26
C PRO A 164 9.09 9.08 5.42
N GLY A 165 8.57 10.01 4.63
CA GLY A 165 7.64 9.78 3.54
C GLY A 165 8.25 10.31 2.24
N ILE A 166 8.25 9.50 1.17
CA ILE A 166 8.85 9.88 -0.11
C ILE A 166 7.75 10.18 -1.13
N LEU A 167 7.78 11.39 -1.68
CA LEU A 167 6.99 11.72 -2.85
C LEU A 167 7.87 11.67 -4.10
N GLN A 168 7.51 10.83 -5.06
CA GLN A 168 8.00 10.87 -6.43
C GLN A 168 6.96 11.61 -7.27
N ASP A 169 7.25 12.86 -7.62
CA ASP A 169 6.29 13.72 -8.30
C ASP A 169 6.28 13.48 -9.82
N ALA A 170 5.21 13.90 -10.48
CA ALA A 170 5.02 13.70 -11.91
C ALA A 170 6.01 14.49 -12.79
N ASP A 171 6.64 15.53 -12.28
CA ASP A 171 7.70 16.28 -12.94
C ASP A 171 9.09 15.64 -12.81
N GLY A 172 9.18 14.47 -12.13
CA GLY A 172 10.41 13.73 -11.87
C GLY A 172 11.15 14.18 -10.61
N ALA A 173 10.70 15.22 -9.93
CA ALA A 173 11.28 15.62 -8.64
C ALA A 173 10.94 14.60 -7.56
N ASN A 174 11.88 14.38 -6.64
CA ASN A 174 11.70 13.49 -5.51
C ASN A 174 11.85 14.30 -4.22
N TYR A 175 10.94 14.08 -3.28
CA TYR A 175 10.91 14.79 -2.01
C TYR A 175 10.88 13.81 -0.85
N ILE A 176 11.53 14.21 0.26
CA ILE A 176 11.39 13.55 1.55
C ILE A 176 10.65 14.48 2.50
N VAL A 177 9.54 14.00 3.07
CA VAL A 177 8.82 14.63 4.18
C VAL A 177 9.06 13.83 5.44
N PHE A 178 9.23 14.51 6.59
CA PHE A 178 9.54 13.85 7.86
C PHE A 178 9.20 14.73 9.07
N GLY A 179 9.21 14.15 10.25
CA GLY A 179 9.06 14.87 11.52
C GLY A 179 7.83 14.49 12.31
N THR A 180 7.73 15.04 13.54
CA THR A 180 6.67 14.79 14.50
C THR A 180 6.04 16.12 14.92
N PHE A 181 4.72 16.23 14.85
CA PHE A 181 3.92 17.44 15.13
C PHE A 181 4.27 18.67 14.28
N GLN A 182 5.47 18.71 13.75
CA GLN A 182 5.98 19.73 12.84
C GLN A 182 6.72 19.02 11.71
N TYR A 183 6.21 19.14 10.51
CA TYR A 183 6.77 18.45 9.35
C TYR A 183 7.73 19.35 8.58
N PHE A 184 8.78 18.72 8.07
CA PHE A 184 9.74 19.32 7.18
C PHE A 184 9.77 18.54 5.86
N ILE A 185 10.03 19.24 4.79
CA ILE A 185 10.20 18.68 3.46
C ILE A 185 11.48 19.19 2.84
N ALA A 186 12.17 18.33 2.11
CA ALA A 186 13.28 18.72 1.24
C ALA A 186 13.20 17.97 -0.08
N ARG A 187 13.66 18.59 -1.14
CA ARG A 187 13.94 17.91 -2.40
C ARG A 187 15.17 17.02 -2.22
N LEU A 188 15.08 15.77 -2.66
CA LEU A 188 16.21 14.86 -2.74
C LEU A 188 17.12 15.23 -3.92
N GLY A 189 18.40 14.99 -3.78
CA GLY A 189 19.36 15.04 -4.88
C GLY A 189 19.03 14.02 -5.97
N GLU A 190 19.61 14.21 -7.15
CA GLU A 190 19.45 13.28 -8.27
C GLU A 190 19.97 11.87 -7.93
N ASP A 191 20.92 11.79 -6.98
CA ASP A 191 21.47 10.54 -6.45
C ASP A 191 20.56 9.81 -5.46
N MET A 192 19.45 10.44 -5.01
CA MET A 192 18.50 9.93 -4.02
C MET A 192 19.08 9.68 -2.62
N VAL A 193 20.34 10.03 -2.39
CA VAL A 193 21.06 9.79 -1.12
C VAL A 193 21.65 11.08 -0.54
N SER A 194 21.28 12.22 -1.11
CA SER A 194 21.60 13.58 -0.64
C SER A 194 20.37 14.48 -0.66
N LEU A 195 20.45 15.62 -0.01
CA LEU A 195 19.43 16.68 -0.09
C LEU A 195 19.88 17.73 -1.11
N ALA A 196 18.98 18.09 -2.04
CA ALA A 196 19.22 19.18 -3.01
C ALA A 196 18.95 20.57 -2.41
N GLU A 197 18.33 20.64 -1.24
CA GLU A 197 17.99 21.88 -0.56
C GLU A 197 17.95 21.70 0.97
N THR A 198 18.00 22.81 1.70
CA THR A 198 17.75 22.78 3.15
C THR A 198 16.29 22.45 3.43
N PRO A 199 15.99 21.53 4.37
CA PRO A 199 14.61 21.19 4.70
C PRO A 199 13.80 22.42 5.15
N ARG A 200 12.58 22.53 4.60
CA ARG A 200 11.64 23.63 4.88
C ARG A 200 10.50 23.12 5.74
N ARG A 201 10.08 23.92 6.72
CA ARG A 201 8.90 23.58 7.52
C ARG A 201 7.63 23.69 6.67
N LEU A 202 6.80 22.67 6.70
CA LEU A 202 5.47 22.70 6.08
C LEU A 202 4.49 23.49 6.93
N LYS A 203 3.62 24.25 6.26
CA LYS A 203 2.49 24.94 6.90
C LYS A 203 1.24 24.08 6.76
N VAL A 204 0.77 23.54 7.89
CA VAL A 204 -0.55 22.93 8.01
C VAL A 204 -1.47 23.97 8.63
N VAL A 205 -2.60 24.24 7.95
CA VAL A 205 -3.59 25.22 8.37
C VAL A 205 -4.67 24.51 9.18
N ASN A 206 -5.04 25.06 10.33
CA ASN A 206 -6.02 24.49 11.26
C ASN A 206 -5.75 23.02 11.60
N PRO A 207 -4.54 22.64 12.05
CA PRO A 207 -4.20 21.25 12.25
C PRO A 207 -5.11 20.58 13.29
N VAL A 208 -5.44 19.32 13.03
CA VAL A 208 -6.17 18.44 13.93
C VAL A 208 -5.51 17.08 13.91
N GLY A 209 -5.35 16.46 15.04
CA GLY A 209 -4.81 15.12 15.19
C GLY A 209 -5.50 14.36 16.30
N PRO A 210 -5.06 13.14 16.61
CA PRO A 210 -5.73 12.28 17.59
C PRO A 210 -5.72 12.86 19.01
N TYR A 211 -4.77 13.72 19.34
CA TYR A 211 -4.62 14.27 20.68
C TYR A 211 -5.48 15.51 20.93
N ALA A 212 -5.57 16.43 19.96
CA ALA A 212 -6.34 17.67 20.07
C ALA A 212 -6.41 18.46 18.76
N LYS A 213 -7.24 19.50 18.75
CA LYS A 213 -7.16 20.58 17.75
C LYS A 213 -5.87 21.38 17.96
N GLY A 214 -5.26 21.83 16.88
CA GLY A 214 -4.01 22.59 16.89
C GLY A 214 -2.74 21.73 16.84
N ILE A 215 -2.85 20.41 16.92
CA ILE A 215 -1.74 19.47 16.95
C ILE A 215 -1.98 18.39 15.88
N THR A 216 -0.95 18.08 15.09
CA THR A 216 -0.92 16.91 14.19
C THR A 216 -0.42 15.66 14.94
N ASP A 217 0.12 14.68 14.26
CA ASP A 217 0.75 13.49 14.84
C ASP A 217 2.16 13.31 14.24
N ASP A 218 2.74 12.15 14.33
CA ASP A 218 3.95 11.74 13.61
C ASP A 218 3.62 11.08 12.26
N LYS A 219 4.62 10.49 11.59
CA LYS A 219 4.49 9.77 10.32
C LYS A 219 3.82 10.57 9.20
N PRO A 220 4.38 11.69 8.78
CA PRO A 220 3.87 12.43 7.63
C PRO A 220 4.05 11.62 6.35
N PHE A 221 2.99 11.53 5.54
CA PHE A 221 3.03 10.90 4.23
C PHE A 221 2.45 11.87 3.19
N LEU A 222 3.11 11.97 2.04
CA LEU A 222 2.69 12.87 0.97
C LEU A 222 2.41 12.07 -0.30
N HIS A 223 1.20 12.23 -0.86
CA HIS A 223 0.86 11.70 -2.17
C HIS A 223 0.18 12.74 -3.05
N ARG A 224 0.16 12.49 -4.36
CA ARG A 224 -0.47 13.36 -5.34
C ARG A 224 -1.57 12.63 -6.09
N ARG A 225 -2.69 13.33 -6.34
CA ARG A 225 -3.74 12.89 -7.24
C ARG A 225 -4.20 14.07 -8.10
N GLY A 226 -4.00 13.98 -9.39
CA GLY A 226 -4.22 15.12 -10.31
C GLY A 226 -3.35 16.31 -9.90
N ASP A 227 -3.97 17.47 -9.67
CA ASP A 227 -3.29 18.71 -9.27
C ASP A 227 -3.27 18.95 -7.77
N LEU A 228 -3.73 17.96 -6.97
CA LEU A 228 -3.81 18.06 -5.52
C LEU A 228 -2.73 17.22 -4.85
N TYR A 229 -2.14 17.78 -3.80
CA TYR A 229 -1.22 17.13 -2.90
C TYR A 229 -1.90 16.87 -1.56
N TYR A 230 -1.77 15.66 -1.06
CA TYR A 230 -2.37 15.19 0.17
C TYR A 230 -1.27 14.89 1.17
N LEU A 231 -1.22 15.68 2.23
CA LEU A 231 -0.35 15.43 3.38
C LEU A 231 -1.18 14.74 4.45
N SER A 232 -0.82 13.52 4.82
CA SER A 232 -1.47 12.77 5.89
C SER A 232 -0.56 12.54 7.08
N TRP A 233 -1.15 12.35 8.24
CA TRP A 233 -0.53 11.91 9.47
C TRP A 233 -1.46 10.89 10.12
N GLY A 234 -1.15 9.61 9.91
CA GLY A 234 -2.07 8.53 10.20
C GLY A 234 -3.31 8.61 9.31
N SER A 235 -4.48 8.56 9.94
CA SER A 235 -5.78 8.69 9.25
C SER A 235 -6.24 10.14 9.05
N TYR A 236 -5.56 11.13 9.60
CA TYR A 236 -5.84 12.55 9.34
C TYR A 236 -5.15 13.01 8.06
N TYR A 237 -5.74 14.00 7.39
CA TYR A 237 -5.13 14.54 6.17
C TYR A 237 -5.46 16.01 5.94
N ALA A 238 -4.64 16.62 5.10
CA ALA A 238 -4.78 17.99 4.59
C ALA A 238 -4.49 18.03 3.09
N ILE A 239 -5.06 19.01 2.39
CA ILE A 239 -4.91 19.18 0.93
C ILE A 239 -4.14 20.46 0.64
N GLY A 240 -3.21 20.40 -0.31
CA GLY A 240 -2.45 21.52 -0.87
C GLY A 240 -2.39 21.47 -2.40
N ARG A 241 -1.81 22.51 -3.00
CA ARG A 241 -1.60 22.59 -4.46
C ARG A 241 -0.11 22.60 -4.86
N SER A 242 0.74 22.35 -3.90
CA SER A 242 2.20 22.26 -4.06
C SER A 242 2.73 21.25 -3.05
N PRO A 243 3.83 20.54 -3.33
CA PRO A 243 4.46 19.66 -2.35
C PRO A 243 4.93 20.41 -1.09
N TYR A 244 5.15 21.72 -1.21
CA TYR A 244 5.51 22.60 -0.09
C TYR A 244 4.30 23.21 0.65
N GLY A 245 3.09 22.89 0.25
CA GLY A 245 1.85 23.45 0.81
C GLY A 245 1.57 24.90 0.40
N PRO A 246 0.80 25.69 1.20
CA PRO A 246 0.20 25.28 2.46
C PRO A 246 -0.83 24.15 2.30
N PHE A 247 -1.06 23.41 3.40
CA PHE A 247 -2.01 22.30 3.45
C PHE A 247 -3.20 22.64 4.35
N GLU A 248 -4.42 22.61 3.81
CA GLU A 248 -5.67 22.84 4.52
C GLU A 248 -6.21 21.53 5.09
N THR A 249 -6.33 21.44 6.42
CA THR A 249 -6.78 20.24 7.11
C THR A 249 -8.23 19.90 6.75
N GLN A 250 -8.49 18.62 6.45
CA GLN A 250 -9.81 18.08 6.14
C GLN A 250 -10.39 17.25 7.28
N GLY A 251 -9.56 16.68 8.14
CA GLY A 251 -9.97 15.81 9.26
C GLY A 251 -9.55 14.35 9.06
N PRO A 252 -10.11 13.43 9.85
CA PRO A 252 -9.84 12.00 9.73
C PRO A 252 -10.67 11.35 8.62
N VAL A 253 -10.13 10.28 8.04
CA VAL A 253 -10.85 9.44 7.07
C VAL A 253 -11.57 8.26 7.72
N LEU A 254 -11.23 7.89 8.98
CA LEU A 254 -11.91 6.83 9.72
C LEU A 254 -13.00 7.40 10.62
N SER A 255 -14.11 6.68 10.71
CA SER A 255 -15.23 7.01 11.59
C SER A 255 -15.79 5.75 12.25
N ASP A 256 -16.50 5.91 13.39
CA ASP A 256 -17.20 4.79 14.05
C ASP A 256 -18.22 4.10 13.14
N ALA A 257 -18.85 4.85 12.23
CA ALA A 257 -19.84 4.32 11.30
C ALA A 257 -19.22 3.41 10.22
N THR A 258 -17.92 3.57 9.92
CA THR A 258 -17.24 2.88 8.82
C THR A 258 -16.16 1.90 9.28
N THR A 259 -15.93 1.77 10.59
CA THR A 259 -14.88 0.88 11.14
C THR A 259 -15.51 -0.26 11.94
N ASP A 260 -15.16 -1.50 11.57
CA ASP A 260 -15.58 -2.68 12.33
C ASP A 260 -15.14 -2.58 13.80
N PRO A 261 -16.01 -2.84 14.78
CA PRO A 261 -15.69 -2.76 16.20
C PRO A 261 -14.46 -3.59 16.60
N GLU A 262 -14.24 -4.73 15.95
CA GLU A 262 -13.09 -5.61 16.21
C GLU A 262 -11.74 -5.04 15.77
N LEU A 263 -11.73 -3.98 14.96
CA LEU A 263 -10.52 -3.27 14.51
C LEU A 263 -10.32 -1.94 15.26
N ARG A 264 -11.10 -1.71 16.32
CA ARG A 264 -10.98 -0.52 17.18
C ARG A 264 -10.15 -0.84 18.40
N LEU A 265 -9.15 0.00 18.65
CA LEU A 265 -8.47 -0.03 19.94
C LEU A 265 -9.43 0.51 21.01
N VAL A 266 -9.62 -0.26 22.07
CA VAL A 266 -10.44 0.16 23.23
C VAL A 266 -9.52 0.55 24.37
N ARG A 267 -9.49 1.83 24.74
CA ARG A 267 -8.74 2.35 25.89
C ARG A 267 -9.66 3.17 26.77
N PRO A 268 -10.25 2.56 27.82
CA PRO A 268 -11.07 3.29 28.78
C PRO A 268 -10.30 4.46 29.41
N GLY A 269 -10.89 5.66 29.38
CA GLY A 269 -10.27 6.86 29.95
C GLY A 269 -9.19 7.53 29.08
N ALA A 270 -8.97 7.09 27.84
CA ALA A 270 -8.07 7.76 26.92
C ALA A 270 -8.52 9.21 26.67
N ARG A 271 -7.55 10.14 26.63
CA ARG A 271 -7.77 11.57 26.35
C ARG A 271 -7.51 11.95 24.90
N TYR A 272 -7.48 10.97 24.01
CA TYR A 272 -7.21 11.11 22.59
C TYR A 272 -8.21 10.29 21.78
N ASP A 273 -8.31 10.58 20.49
CA ASP A 273 -9.15 9.85 19.55
C ASP A 273 -8.56 8.45 19.28
N VAL A 274 -9.02 7.46 20.05
CA VAL A 274 -8.53 6.07 19.98
C VAL A 274 -8.78 5.41 18.64
N LEU A 275 -9.80 5.84 17.88
CA LEU A 275 -10.08 5.30 16.56
C LEU A 275 -8.99 5.68 15.54
N ASN A 276 -8.54 6.93 15.61
CA ASN A 276 -7.61 7.52 14.67
C ASN A 276 -6.17 7.61 15.18
N TYR A 277 -5.94 7.20 16.43
CA TYR A 277 -4.61 7.18 17.04
C TYR A 277 -3.71 6.13 16.39
N ASP A 278 -2.46 6.51 16.12
CA ASP A 278 -1.39 5.64 15.59
C ASP A 278 -1.81 4.83 14.34
N ARG A 279 -2.64 5.41 13.48
CA ARG A 279 -3.02 4.83 12.18
C ARG A 279 -2.00 5.18 11.10
N HIS A 280 -0.71 5.12 11.43
CA HIS A 280 0.36 5.36 10.48
C HIS A 280 0.22 4.49 9.24
N GLY A 281 0.53 5.03 8.08
CA GLY A 281 0.37 4.28 6.84
C GLY A 281 0.61 5.08 5.58
N SER A 282 0.14 4.55 4.47
CA SER A 282 0.35 5.13 3.14
C SER A 282 -0.89 5.01 2.27
N PHE A 283 -1.02 5.95 1.33
CA PHE A 283 -1.99 5.89 0.24
C PHE A 283 -1.28 5.43 -1.02
N PHE A 284 -1.87 4.49 -1.76
CA PHE A 284 -1.29 3.97 -3.00
C PHE A 284 -2.37 3.62 -4.01
N GLU A 285 -1.98 3.57 -5.29
CA GLU A 285 -2.87 3.19 -6.39
C GLU A 285 -2.38 1.88 -7.01
N LEU A 286 -3.30 0.93 -7.20
CA LEU A 286 -3.07 -0.33 -7.91
C LEU A 286 -4.26 -0.64 -8.82
N ASN A 287 -3.99 -0.90 -10.10
CA ASN A 287 -5.01 -1.27 -11.10
C ASN A 287 -6.15 -0.24 -11.27
N GLY A 288 -5.86 1.05 -11.06
CA GLY A 288 -6.84 2.14 -11.15
C GLY A 288 -7.71 2.31 -9.90
N GLN A 289 -7.38 1.62 -8.80
CA GLN A 289 -8.05 1.73 -7.52
C GLN A 289 -7.10 2.30 -6.47
N TRP A 290 -7.61 3.23 -5.65
CA TRP A 290 -6.87 3.79 -4.52
C TRP A 290 -7.11 3.02 -3.24
N TYR A 291 -6.07 2.93 -2.42
CA TYR A 291 -6.06 2.21 -1.16
C TYR A 291 -5.38 3.01 -0.06
N PHE A 292 -5.81 2.78 1.17
CA PHE A 292 -5.15 3.24 2.39
C PHE A 292 -4.67 2.03 3.19
N ALA A 293 -3.38 1.93 3.39
CA ALA A 293 -2.78 0.98 4.33
C ALA A 293 -2.50 1.70 5.65
N CYS A 294 -2.85 1.10 6.78
CA CYS A 294 -2.57 1.68 8.09
C CYS A 294 -2.42 0.62 9.18
N ASN A 295 -1.93 1.06 10.34
CA ASN A 295 -1.79 0.20 11.52
C ASN A 295 -3.13 -0.31 12.03
N ASP A 296 -3.16 -1.59 12.42
CA ASP A 296 -4.13 -2.20 13.29
C ASP A 296 -3.51 -2.45 14.67
N GLN A 297 -4.12 -1.92 15.70
CA GLN A 297 -3.69 -2.05 17.10
C GLN A 297 -4.57 -3.02 17.90
N ALA A 298 -5.58 -3.61 17.28
CA ALA A 298 -6.57 -4.46 17.94
C ALA A 298 -6.19 -5.96 17.92
N THR A 299 -4.90 -6.30 18.03
CA THR A 299 -4.44 -7.69 18.05
C THR A 299 -4.83 -8.35 19.38
N PRO A 300 -5.67 -9.41 19.37
CA PRO A 300 -6.09 -10.08 20.59
C PRO A 300 -4.89 -10.66 21.36
N GLY A 301 -4.82 -10.34 22.66
CA GLY A 301 -3.79 -10.84 23.58
C GLY A 301 -2.44 -10.13 23.47
N ALA A 302 -2.30 -9.14 22.63
CA ALA A 302 -1.11 -8.30 22.52
C ALA A 302 -1.33 -6.93 23.22
N THR A 303 -0.21 -6.22 23.46
CA THR A 303 -0.28 -4.82 23.90
C THR A 303 -0.51 -3.91 22.71
N GLU A 304 -0.82 -2.64 22.97
CA GLU A 304 -0.94 -1.61 21.93
C GLU A 304 0.36 -1.30 21.18
N HIS A 305 1.48 -1.80 21.66
CA HIS A 305 2.80 -1.67 21.03
C HIS A 305 3.12 -2.81 20.05
N TYR A 306 2.17 -3.71 19.82
CA TYR A 306 2.28 -4.76 18.82
C TYR A 306 1.21 -4.59 17.76
N ARG A 307 1.59 -3.93 16.69
CA ARG A 307 0.69 -3.53 15.62
C ARG A 307 0.80 -4.47 14.43
N ASN A 308 -0.23 -4.50 13.62
CA ASN A 308 -0.25 -5.17 12.32
C ASN A 308 -0.67 -4.15 11.25
N SER A 309 -0.77 -4.58 10.00
CA SER A 309 -1.15 -3.72 8.87
C SER A 309 -2.51 -4.12 8.32
N THR A 310 -3.33 -3.12 8.00
CA THR A 310 -4.62 -3.25 7.32
C THR A 310 -4.60 -2.51 6.00
N ILE A 311 -5.49 -2.88 5.06
CA ILE A 311 -5.71 -2.15 3.81
C ILE A 311 -7.21 -1.95 3.59
N SER A 312 -7.58 -0.76 3.10
CA SER A 312 -8.95 -0.37 2.77
C SER A 312 -9.03 0.33 1.43
N TYR A 313 -10.19 0.28 0.77
CA TYR A 313 -10.47 1.08 -0.43
C TYR A 313 -10.61 2.56 -0.08
N VAL A 314 -10.15 3.41 -0.99
CA VAL A 314 -10.24 4.88 -0.87
C VAL A 314 -10.98 5.45 -2.08
N HIS A 315 -11.97 6.27 -1.81
CA HIS A 315 -12.70 6.99 -2.85
C HIS A 315 -12.59 8.50 -2.62
N TYR A 316 -12.34 9.22 -3.70
CA TYR A 316 -12.24 10.68 -3.67
C TYR A 316 -13.52 11.28 -4.23
N ARG A 317 -14.08 12.26 -3.50
CA ARG A 317 -15.23 13.04 -3.96
C ARG A 317 -14.83 13.96 -5.11
N ALA A 318 -15.79 14.52 -5.79
CA ALA A 318 -15.57 15.43 -6.93
C ALA A 318 -14.77 16.69 -6.57
N ASP A 319 -14.84 17.14 -5.32
CA ASP A 319 -14.05 18.27 -4.80
C ASP A 319 -12.62 17.89 -4.39
N GLY A 320 -12.25 16.62 -4.52
CA GLY A 320 -10.95 16.08 -4.15
C GLY A 320 -10.85 15.61 -2.70
N THR A 321 -11.87 15.80 -1.86
CA THR A 321 -11.84 15.29 -0.49
C THR A 321 -11.97 13.75 -0.48
N ILE A 322 -11.42 13.11 0.56
CA ILE A 322 -11.53 11.65 0.74
C ILE A 322 -12.86 11.35 1.45
N ALA A 323 -13.64 10.42 0.89
CA ALA A 323 -14.80 9.89 1.58
C ALA A 323 -14.40 9.04 2.79
N PRO A 324 -15.26 8.85 3.80
CA PRO A 324 -14.96 8.00 4.95
C PRO A 324 -14.52 6.59 4.51
N VAL A 325 -13.35 6.20 4.97
CA VAL A 325 -12.74 4.90 4.62
C VAL A 325 -13.39 3.81 5.44
N ARG A 326 -13.84 2.74 4.77
CA ARG A 326 -14.36 1.55 5.44
C ARG A 326 -13.20 0.65 5.86
N LEU A 327 -12.92 0.59 7.16
CA LEU A 327 -11.95 -0.32 7.74
C LEU A 327 -12.70 -1.52 8.35
N ASP A 328 -12.64 -2.67 7.67
CA ASP A 328 -13.34 -3.88 8.07
C ASP A 328 -12.47 -5.14 8.01
N ARG A 329 -13.02 -6.24 8.54
CA ARG A 329 -12.37 -7.56 8.52
C ARG A 329 -12.32 -8.20 7.14
N VAL A 330 -13.13 -7.74 6.19
CA VAL A 330 -13.09 -8.28 4.82
C VAL A 330 -11.80 -7.85 4.12
N GLY A 331 -11.41 -6.59 4.29
CA GLY A 331 -10.20 -6.04 3.65
C GLY A 331 -10.39 -5.81 2.15
N VAL A 332 -9.31 -5.96 1.39
CA VAL A 332 -9.29 -5.69 -0.05
C VAL A 332 -8.86 -6.93 -0.84
N GLY A 333 -9.21 -6.97 -2.14
CA GLY A 333 -8.89 -8.12 -3.00
C GLY A 333 -9.73 -9.38 -2.72
N GLN A 334 -10.66 -9.30 -1.80
CA GLN A 334 -11.63 -10.34 -1.45
C GLN A 334 -12.94 -9.69 -0.99
N TYR A 335 -14.06 -10.43 -1.11
CA TYR A 335 -15.39 -9.86 -0.94
C TYR A 335 -16.33 -10.83 -0.24
N ASP A 336 -17.35 -10.31 0.46
CA ASP A 336 -18.48 -11.11 0.97
C ASP A 336 -19.78 -10.60 0.34
N ALA A 337 -20.33 -11.36 -0.57
CA ALA A 337 -21.54 -11.00 -1.31
C ALA A 337 -22.79 -10.86 -0.41
N ARG A 338 -22.79 -11.49 0.78
CA ARG A 338 -23.89 -11.36 1.76
C ARG A 338 -23.89 -10.02 2.48
N ARG A 339 -22.73 -9.38 2.61
CA ARG A 339 -22.60 -8.01 3.15
C ARG A 339 -22.86 -6.95 2.10
N GLY A 340 -22.91 -7.34 0.83
CA GLY A 340 -22.96 -6.46 -0.32
C GLY A 340 -21.59 -5.90 -0.67
N ILE A 341 -21.35 -5.76 -1.97
CA ILE A 341 -20.11 -5.26 -2.56
C ILE A 341 -20.42 -3.95 -3.25
N ALA A 342 -19.81 -2.86 -2.83
CA ALA A 342 -19.87 -1.62 -3.59
C ALA A 342 -19.17 -1.81 -4.93
N ALA A 343 -19.81 -1.47 -6.04
CA ALA A 343 -19.22 -1.71 -7.34
C ALA A 343 -17.94 -0.91 -7.59
N ALA A 344 -17.82 0.23 -6.91
CA ALA A 344 -16.60 1.04 -6.91
C ALA A 344 -15.40 0.37 -6.21
N ASP A 345 -15.61 -0.67 -5.38
CA ASP A 345 -14.57 -1.42 -4.68
C ASP A 345 -14.00 -2.56 -5.58
N PHE A 346 -13.76 -2.33 -6.84
CA PHE A 346 -13.18 -3.35 -7.72
C PHE A 346 -11.68 -3.58 -7.42
N PHE A 347 -11.17 -4.75 -7.76
CA PHE A 347 -9.72 -5.03 -7.67
C PHE A 347 -8.97 -4.58 -8.92
N ALA A 348 -9.55 -4.78 -10.09
CA ALA A 348 -8.99 -4.35 -11.37
C ALA A 348 -10.10 -4.09 -12.37
N ALA A 349 -9.97 -3.05 -13.19
CA ALA A 349 -10.95 -2.70 -14.19
C ALA A 349 -10.31 -2.20 -15.48
N ARG A 350 -11.08 -2.21 -16.55
CA ARG A 350 -10.73 -1.60 -17.84
C ARG A 350 -11.99 -1.03 -18.48
N GLY A 351 -11.87 0.19 -19.05
CA GLY A 351 -13.03 0.89 -19.58
C GLY A 351 -14.07 1.15 -18.50
N ALA A 352 -13.59 1.58 -17.33
CA ALA A 352 -14.35 1.80 -16.13
C ALA A 352 -13.93 3.12 -15.48
N GLU A 353 -14.88 3.79 -14.85
CA GLU A 353 -14.66 5.03 -14.11
C GLU A 353 -15.45 5.00 -12.80
N ILE A 354 -14.83 5.45 -11.70
CA ILE A 354 -15.52 5.64 -10.42
C ILE A 354 -16.15 7.03 -10.45
N THR A 355 -17.47 7.06 -10.36
CA THR A 355 -18.26 8.31 -10.37
C THR A 355 -18.80 8.60 -8.97
N HIS A 356 -18.54 9.80 -8.48
CA HIS A 356 -19.13 10.32 -7.24
C HIS A 356 -20.58 10.75 -7.49
N LEU A 357 -21.53 10.13 -6.78
CA LEU A 357 -22.97 10.40 -6.91
C LEU A 357 -23.51 11.44 -5.92
N GLY A 358 -22.67 11.89 -4.98
CA GLY A 358 -23.01 12.81 -3.91
C GLY A 358 -22.92 12.16 -2.52
N GLY A 359 -22.69 12.95 -1.49
CA GLY A 359 -22.41 12.46 -0.13
C GLY A 359 -21.20 11.53 -0.12
N ASP A 360 -21.41 10.29 0.32
CA ASP A 360 -20.36 9.23 0.36
C ASP A 360 -20.71 8.06 -0.59
N THR A 361 -21.55 8.33 -1.61
CA THR A 361 -22.01 7.32 -2.57
C THR A 361 -21.19 7.38 -3.86
N PHE A 362 -20.74 6.21 -4.31
CA PHE A 362 -19.98 6.03 -5.53
C PHE A 362 -20.57 4.92 -6.38
N ALA A 363 -20.44 5.06 -7.69
CA ALA A 363 -20.80 4.05 -8.66
C ALA A 363 -19.61 3.74 -9.56
N LEU A 364 -19.70 2.63 -10.26
CA LEU A 364 -18.80 2.22 -11.31
C LEU A 364 -19.49 2.37 -12.65
N ASP A 365 -19.03 3.26 -13.52
CA ASP A 365 -19.47 3.40 -14.88
C ASP A 365 -18.60 2.55 -15.82
N LEU A 366 -19.20 1.55 -16.47
CA LEU A 366 -18.53 0.67 -17.45
C LEU A 366 -18.88 1.09 -18.86
N THR A 367 -17.88 1.47 -19.66
CA THR A 367 -18.04 1.73 -21.09
C THR A 367 -18.37 0.43 -21.85
N PRO A 368 -18.88 0.50 -23.11
CA PRO A 368 -19.03 -0.68 -23.96
C PRO A 368 -17.73 -1.50 -24.06
N GLY A 369 -17.78 -2.79 -23.74
CA GLY A 369 -16.62 -3.69 -23.65
C GLY A 369 -15.78 -3.52 -22.37
N GLY A 370 -16.16 -2.59 -21.51
CA GLY A 370 -15.52 -2.41 -20.19
C GLY A 370 -15.84 -3.54 -19.23
N PHE A 371 -14.95 -3.74 -18.26
CA PHE A 371 -15.13 -4.78 -17.25
C PHE A 371 -14.54 -4.35 -15.90
N ALA A 372 -15.04 -4.99 -14.81
CA ALA A 372 -14.47 -4.91 -13.47
C ALA A 372 -14.38 -6.31 -12.83
N ARG A 373 -13.29 -6.56 -12.11
CA ARG A 373 -12.98 -7.83 -11.46
C ARG A 373 -13.10 -7.70 -9.95
N TYR A 374 -13.73 -8.74 -9.36
CA TYR A 374 -13.89 -8.93 -7.92
C TYR A 374 -13.42 -10.36 -7.60
N PRO A 375 -12.12 -10.56 -7.29
CA PRO A 375 -11.60 -11.87 -6.93
C PRO A 375 -12.10 -12.31 -5.56
N HIS A 376 -12.03 -13.61 -5.29
CA HIS A 376 -12.32 -14.20 -3.98
C HIS A 376 -13.68 -13.77 -3.38
N VAL A 377 -14.73 -13.68 -4.20
CA VAL A 377 -16.09 -13.38 -3.74
C VAL A 377 -16.65 -14.61 -3.05
N ARG A 378 -16.86 -14.54 -1.74
CA ARG A 378 -17.47 -15.59 -0.93
C ARG A 378 -18.94 -15.30 -0.63
N GLY A 379 -19.65 -16.31 -0.16
CA GLY A 379 -21.07 -16.18 0.20
C GLY A 379 -22.01 -16.14 -1.00
N LEU A 380 -21.55 -16.52 -2.19
CA LEU A 380 -22.38 -16.60 -3.38
C LEU A 380 -23.40 -17.76 -3.26
N THR A 381 -24.56 -17.53 -3.85
CA THR A 381 -25.63 -18.51 -4.06
C THR A 381 -25.89 -18.68 -5.57
N ASP A 382 -26.97 -19.30 -5.93
CA ASP A 382 -27.45 -19.43 -7.32
C ASP A 382 -28.06 -18.12 -7.88
N THR A 383 -28.09 -17.07 -7.10
CA THR A 383 -28.62 -15.75 -7.49
C THR A 383 -27.77 -14.62 -6.94
N LEU A 384 -27.54 -13.60 -7.78
CA LEU A 384 -26.89 -12.35 -7.40
C LEU A 384 -27.78 -11.17 -7.83
N THR A 385 -28.03 -10.25 -6.91
CA THR A 385 -28.73 -9.01 -7.18
C THR A 385 -27.71 -7.92 -7.51
N ILE A 386 -27.92 -7.19 -8.60
CA ILE A 386 -27.04 -6.10 -9.04
C ILE A 386 -27.87 -4.83 -9.19
N LEU A 387 -27.53 -3.80 -8.46
CA LEU A 387 -28.07 -2.46 -8.66
C LEU A 387 -27.34 -1.80 -9.83
N ALA A 388 -27.95 -1.84 -11.03
CA ALA A 388 -27.38 -1.29 -12.25
C ALA A 388 -28.49 -0.70 -13.16
N ASN A 389 -28.13 0.25 -14.00
CA ASN A 389 -29.06 0.87 -14.97
C ASN A 389 -29.17 0.11 -16.29
N GLY A 390 -28.46 -1.01 -16.47
CA GLY A 390 -28.47 -1.82 -17.69
C GLY A 390 -28.03 -3.28 -17.46
N PRO A 391 -28.22 -4.16 -18.46
CA PRO A 391 -27.85 -5.57 -18.34
C PRO A 391 -26.33 -5.78 -18.43
N LEU A 392 -25.82 -6.66 -17.58
CA LEU A 392 -24.43 -7.06 -17.50
C LEU A 392 -24.26 -8.57 -17.73
N GLU A 393 -23.08 -8.96 -18.17
CA GLU A 393 -22.61 -10.34 -18.06
C GLU A 393 -21.77 -10.51 -16.82
N ILE A 394 -22.00 -11.60 -16.09
CA ILE A 394 -21.18 -12.05 -14.99
C ILE A 394 -20.34 -13.21 -15.49
N ARG A 395 -19.03 -13.08 -15.43
CA ARG A 395 -18.08 -14.09 -15.92
C ARG A 395 -17.14 -14.55 -14.80
N ARG A 396 -16.62 -15.75 -14.94
CA ARG A 396 -15.62 -16.31 -14.02
C ARG A 396 -14.25 -15.71 -14.29
N GLY A 397 -13.62 -15.15 -13.27
CA GLY A 397 -12.22 -14.76 -13.25
C GLY A 397 -11.85 -13.53 -14.07
N ASN A 398 -12.22 -13.50 -15.36
CA ASN A 398 -11.86 -12.39 -16.25
C ASN A 398 -12.91 -12.18 -17.37
N ALA A 399 -12.76 -11.12 -18.15
CA ALA A 399 -13.72 -10.71 -19.19
C ALA A 399 -13.89 -11.75 -20.34
N ARG A 400 -12.98 -12.70 -20.47
CA ARG A 400 -13.08 -13.82 -21.43
C ARG A 400 -13.46 -15.15 -20.76
N GLY A 401 -13.68 -15.13 -19.43
CA GLY A 401 -14.04 -16.30 -18.66
C GLY A 401 -15.43 -16.86 -19.03
N ARG A 402 -15.74 -18.06 -18.51
CA ARG A 402 -17.05 -18.67 -18.68
C ARG A 402 -18.14 -17.73 -18.14
N GLU A 403 -19.19 -17.52 -18.90
CA GLU A 403 -20.41 -16.85 -18.44
C GLU A 403 -21.03 -17.63 -17.29
N LEU A 404 -21.31 -16.97 -16.19
CA LEU A 404 -22.02 -17.50 -15.02
C LEU A 404 -23.48 -17.07 -15.02
N GLY A 405 -23.77 -15.90 -15.58
CA GLY A 405 -25.12 -15.37 -15.71
C GLY A 405 -25.11 -14.05 -16.47
N ARG A 406 -26.31 -13.65 -16.93
CA ARG A 406 -26.53 -12.39 -17.65
C ARG A 406 -27.88 -11.80 -17.28
N GLY A 407 -27.96 -10.50 -17.18
CA GLY A 407 -29.22 -9.82 -16.96
C GLY A 407 -29.06 -8.48 -16.27
N ARG A 408 -30.16 -8.07 -15.69
CA ARG A 408 -30.33 -6.85 -14.90
C ARG A 408 -31.06 -7.20 -13.61
N ASP A 409 -30.82 -6.47 -12.57
CA ASP A 409 -31.41 -6.58 -11.23
C ASP A 409 -31.07 -7.93 -10.58
N ARG A 410 -31.91 -8.97 -10.71
CA ARG A 410 -31.70 -10.29 -10.12
C ARG A 410 -31.25 -11.29 -11.18
N ILE A 411 -30.00 -11.76 -11.06
CA ILE A 411 -29.36 -12.62 -12.06
C ILE A 411 -29.18 -14.04 -11.49
N ALA A 412 -29.73 -15.04 -12.18
CA ALA A 412 -29.42 -16.42 -11.88
C ALA A 412 -27.98 -16.76 -12.27
N LEU A 413 -27.25 -17.40 -11.37
CA LEU A 413 -25.85 -17.79 -11.56
C LEU A 413 -25.77 -19.30 -11.79
N ALA A 414 -25.11 -19.72 -12.86
CA ALA A 414 -24.95 -21.12 -13.22
C ALA A 414 -23.56 -21.66 -12.87
N GLY A 415 -23.54 -22.71 -12.02
CA GLY A 415 -22.33 -23.46 -11.71
C GLY A 415 -21.29 -22.66 -10.94
N THR A 416 -21.71 -21.72 -10.06
CA THR A 416 -20.88 -21.01 -9.12
C THR A 416 -20.44 -21.90 -7.96
N ARG A 417 -19.28 -21.59 -7.39
CA ARG A 417 -18.79 -22.14 -6.13
C ARG A 417 -19.17 -21.18 -5.01
N SER A 418 -19.06 -21.63 -3.76
CA SER A 418 -19.26 -20.76 -2.57
C SER A 418 -18.28 -19.60 -2.50
N THR A 419 -17.11 -19.74 -3.13
CA THR A 419 -16.14 -18.68 -3.37
C THR A 419 -15.75 -18.71 -4.84
N GLU A 420 -15.82 -17.56 -5.50
CA GLU A 420 -15.60 -17.45 -6.95
C GLU A 420 -14.96 -16.10 -7.28
N ASP A 421 -14.16 -16.06 -8.33
CA ASP A 421 -13.71 -14.82 -8.93
C ASP A 421 -14.75 -14.32 -9.91
N LEU A 422 -15.33 -13.16 -9.66
CA LEU A 422 -16.32 -12.56 -10.54
C LEU A 422 -15.70 -11.46 -11.43
N CYS A 423 -16.22 -11.40 -12.65
CA CYS A 423 -15.94 -10.31 -13.58
C CYS A 423 -17.26 -9.80 -14.16
N LEU A 424 -17.60 -8.55 -13.89
CA LEU A 424 -18.70 -7.87 -14.54
C LEU A 424 -18.22 -7.36 -15.90
N VAL A 425 -19.01 -7.56 -16.94
CA VAL A 425 -18.68 -7.12 -18.30
C VAL A 425 -19.89 -6.42 -18.91
N ASN A 426 -19.65 -5.20 -19.41
CA ASN A 426 -20.62 -4.50 -20.23
C ASN A 426 -20.48 -4.96 -21.70
N THR A 427 -21.40 -5.81 -22.17
CA THR A 427 -21.46 -6.28 -23.56
C THR A 427 -22.44 -5.47 -24.41
N GLY A 428 -23.10 -4.46 -23.83
CA GLY A 428 -24.01 -3.55 -24.52
C GLY A 428 -23.30 -2.48 -25.32
N ALA A 429 -24.09 -1.68 -26.04
CA ALA A 429 -23.62 -0.57 -26.87
C ALA A 429 -23.56 0.77 -26.12
N ALA A 430 -24.09 0.87 -24.91
CA ALA A 430 -24.11 2.07 -24.07
C ALA A 430 -23.37 1.86 -22.75
N PRO A 431 -22.88 2.93 -22.11
CA PRO A 431 -22.32 2.83 -20.76
C PRO A 431 -23.35 2.30 -19.75
N ILE A 432 -22.89 1.50 -18.81
CA ILE A 432 -23.69 0.94 -17.71
C ILE A 432 -23.11 1.40 -16.38
N ARG A 433 -23.98 2.00 -15.56
CA ARG A 433 -23.68 2.34 -14.17
C ARG A 433 -24.04 1.20 -13.25
N VAL A 434 -23.10 0.85 -12.37
CA VAL A 434 -23.26 -0.20 -11.36
C VAL A 434 -22.95 0.39 -10.00
N GLU A 435 -23.86 0.20 -9.03
CA GLU A 435 -23.67 0.71 -7.67
C GLU A 435 -23.31 -0.40 -6.69
N ARG A 436 -23.99 -1.57 -6.79
CA ARG A 436 -23.84 -2.62 -5.79
C ARG A 436 -24.13 -4.01 -6.33
N LEU A 437 -23.47 -5.01 -5.72
CA LEU A 437 -23.74 -6.43 -5.87
C LEU A 437 -24.06 -7.03 -4.51
N ILE A 438 -25.08 -7.87 -4.38
CA ILE A 438 -25.46 -8.51 -3.12
C ILE A 438 -26.16 -9.85 -3.35
N VAL A 439 -25.97 -10.80 -2.44
CA VAL A 439 -26.78 -12.01 -2.34
C VAL A 439 -27.94 -11.73 -1.38
N GLY A 440 -29.18 -11.81 -1.89
CA GLY A 440 -30.38 -11.47 -1.15
C GLY A 440 -31.14 -10.28 -1.75
N GLU A 441 -31.98 -9.65 -0.96
CA GLU A 441 -32.70 -8.42 -1.32
C GLU A 441 -31.85 -7.19 -0.98
N ILE A 442 -32.05 -6.11 -1.75
CA ILE A 442 -31.35 -4.83 -1.57
C ILE A 442 -32.03 -4.04 -0.44
#